data_8f8c0890fadb6df6491ba334793373f1
#
_entry.id   8f8c0890fadb6df6491ba334793373f1
#
_cell.length_a   1.000
_cell.length_b   1.000
_cell.length_c   1.000
_cell.angle_alpha   90.00
_cell.angle_beta   90.00
_cell.angle_gamma   90.00
#
_symmetry.space_group_name_H-M   'P 1'
#
loop_
_entity.id
_entity.type
_entity.pdbx_description
1 polymer ?
#
loop_
_entity_poly.entity_id
_entity_poly.type
_entity_poly.pdbx_seq_one_letter_code
_entity_poly.pdbx_strand_id
1 'polypeptide(L)'
;SLEMIQKAIGPRDWTALYQQNPVSDDGDYFTRDMIQYFDPADLDYDRLRYYTAWDLAIGQRDRNDYSVGMTVGIDEYDNMFVVDLVRGRYDGFELVEKILDFYEQWRPGIVGIEKSHIEMAIGPFLQKRVAERRLHSAYFKDLKVGRRDKEARARAIQGRMQQGRVFVPEDAAWTSTLVAELLRFPNGVHDDQVD
;
A
#
# COMPACT_ATOMS: atom_id res chain seq x y z
N SER A 1 -24.70 13.91 -32.84
CA SER A 1 -23.32 13.80 -33.31
C SER A 1 -22.45 13.25 -32.18
N LEU A 2 -21.30 12.68 -32.51
CA LEU A 2 -20.34 12.13 -31.54
C LEU A 2 -19.92 13.17 -30.48
N GLU A 3 -19.78 14.42 -30.88
CA GLU A 3 -19.46 15.54 -29.97
C GLU A 3 -20.53 15.80 -28.91
N MET A 4 -21.81 15.58 -29.22
CA MET A 4 -22.89 15.73 -28.24
C MET A 4 -22.85 14.59 -27.20
N ILE A 5 -22.51 13.39 -27.64
CA ILE A 5 -22.36 12.23 -26.75
C ILE A 5 -21.13 12.43 -25.86
N GLN A 6 -20.01 12.86 -26.40
CA GLN A 6 -18.80 13.18 -25.65
C GLN A 6 -19.04 14.21 -24.53
N LYS A 7 -19.82 15.28 -24.84
CA LYS A 7 -20.22 16.27 -23.83
C LYS A 7 -21.16 15.72 -22.76
N ALA A 8 -22.04 14.78 -23.13
CA ALA A 8 -23.03 14.24 -22.22
C ALA A 8 -22.46 13.24 -21.22
N ILE A 9 -21.48 12.41 -21.65
CA ILE A 9 -20.90 11.36 -20.79
C ILE A 9 -19.58 11.79 -20.14
N GLY A 10 -18.99 12.89 -20.53
CA GLY A 10 -17.73 13.42 -20.01
C GLY A 10 -16.49 12.80 -20.64
N PRO A 11 -15.32 13.46 -20.48
CA PRO A 11 -14.07 13.02 -21.14
C PRO A 11 -13.63 11.61 -20.74
N ARG A 12 -13.81 11.24 -19.47
CA ARG A 12 -13.39 9.96 -18.91
C ARG A 12 -14.16 8.78 -19.50
N ASP A 13 -15.49 8.86 -19.46
CA ASP A 13 -16.35 7.79 -19.96
C ASP A 13 -16.28 7.71 -21.48
N TRP A 14 -16.06 8.83 -22.15
CA TRP A 14 -15.77 8.86 -23.58
C TRP A 14 -14.49 8.11 -23.94
N THR A 15 -13.39 8.36 -23.19
CA THR A 15 -12.11 7.70 -23.40
C THR A 15 -12.22 6.19 -23.15
N ALA A 16 -12.91 5.80 -22.07
CA ALA A 16 -13.13 4.40 -21.72
C ALA A 16 -13.98 3.64 -22.76
N LEU A 17 -15.09 4.25 -23.24
CA LEU A 17 -16.07 3.58 -24.08
C LEU A 17 -15.71 3.61 -25.57
N TYR A 18 -15.11 4.68 -26.05
CA TYR A 18 -14.90 4.91 -27.48
C TYR A 18 -13.44 4.81 -27.95
N GLN A 19 -12.49 5.06 -27.07
CA GLN A 19 -11.08 4.93 -27.42
C GLN A 19 -10.43 3.65 -26.91
N GLN A 20 -11.19 2.80 -26.19
CA GLN A 20 -10.70 1.53 -25.61
C GLN A 20 -9.46 1.72 -24.71
N ASN A 21 -9.28 2.93 -24.17
CA ASN A 21 -8.20 3.25 -23.24
C ASN A 21 -8.84 3.69 -21.92
N PRO A 22 -9.20 2.73 -21.03
CA PRO A 22 -10.01 2.99 -19.82
C PRO A 22 -9.29 3.80 -18.75
N VAL A 23 -7.97 3.99 -18.86
CA VAL A 23 -7.17 4.74 -17.90
C VAL A 23 -6.19 5.62 -18.68
N SER A 24 -6.10 6.90 -18.30
CA SER A 24 -5.01 7.77 -18.77
C SER A 24 -3.67 7.18 -18.31
N ASP A 25 -2.68 7.14 -19.20
CA ASP A 25 -1.31 6.73 -18.84
C ASP A 25 -0.70 7.63 -17.76
N ASP A 26 -1.25 8.82 -17.57
CA ASP A 26 -0.85 9.81 -16.58
C ASP A 26 -1.55 9.65 -15.22
N GLY A 27 -2.54 8.75 -15.11
CA GLY A 27 -3.36 8.55 -13.92
C GLY A 27 -4.51 9.56 -13.77
N ASP A 28 -5.58 9.15 -13.09
CA ASP A 28 -6.76 10.00 -12.85
C ASP A 28 -6.80 10.55 -11.41
N TYR A 29 -6.47 9.72 -10.43
CA TYR A 29 -6.51 10.05 -9.01
C TYR A 29 -5.12 10.37 -8.47
N PHE A 30 -4.15 9.49 -8.73
CA PHE A 30 -2.73 9.73 -8.53
C PHE A 30 -2.09 9.91 -9.90
N THR A 31 -1.40 11.04 -10.13
CA THR A 31 -0.79 11.38 -11.41
C THR A 31 0.73 11.21 -11.36
N ARG A 32 1.39 11.06 -12.50
CA ARG A 32 2.85 10.84 -12.55
C ARG A 32 3.64 11.96 -11.89
N ASP A 33 3.20 13.19 -12.02
CA ASP A 33 3.85 14.37 -11.45
C ASP A 33 3.80 14.41 -9.92
N MET A 34 2.87 13.66 -9.31
CA MET A 34 2.81 13.51 -7.85
C MET A 34 3.83 12.51 -7.29
N ILE A 35 4.42 11.66 -8.16
CA ILE A 35 5.32 10.60 -7.72
C ILE A 35 6.73 11.15 -7.64
N GLN A 36 7.28 11.22 -6.43
CA GLN A 36 8.65 11.57 -6.19
C GLN A 36 9.50 10.32 -5.98
N TYR A 37 10.75 10.37 -6.41
CA TYR A 37 11.67 9.25 -6.29
C TYR A 37 12.84 9.62 -5.36
N PHE A 38 13.43 8.62 -4.73
CA PHE A 38 14.66 8.78 -3.97
C PHE A 38 15.65 7.66 -4.31
N ASP A 39 16.94 7.99 -4.26
CA ASP A 39 18.01 6.99 -4.29
C ASP A 39 18.16 6.39 -2.88
N PRO A 40 17.99 5.08 -2.69
CA PRO A 40 18.20 4.43 -1.40
C PRO A 40 19.60 4.65 -0.79
N ALA A 41 20.61 4.91 -1.62
CA ALA A 41 21.97 5.18 -1.16
C ALA A 41 22.12 6.55 -0.48
N ASP A 42 21.25 7.51 -0.81
CA ASP A 42 21.27 8.88 -0.26
C ASP A 42 20.42 9.04 0.99
N LEU A 43 19.62 8.01 1.37
CA LEU A 43 18.69 8.08 2.50
C LEU A 43 19.40 7.73 3.81
N ASP A 44 19.29 8.64 4.79
CA ASP A 44 19.75 8.39 6.16
C ASP A 44 18.68 7.61 6.95
N TYR A 45 18.75 6.29 6.88
CA TYR A 45 17.79 5.38 7.52
C TYR A 45 17.75 5.51 9.03
N ASP A 46 18.82 5.91 9.70
CA ASP A 46 18.89 6.03 11.16
C ASP A 46 18.08 7.22 11.70
N ARG A 47 17.74 8.17 10.85
CA ARG A 47 16.92 9.34 11.19
C ARG A 47 15.44 9.17 10.94
N LEU A 48 15.02 8.02 10.45
CA LEU A 48 13.62 7.76 10.12
C LEU A 48 12.86 7.13 11.29
N ARG A 49 11.60 7.51 11.44
CA ARG A 49 10.64 6.82 12.29
C ARG A 49 9.81 5.88 11.44
N TYR A 50 9.87 4.58 11.73
CA TYR A 50 9.25 3.56 10.91
C TYR A 50 7.84 3.21 11.36
N TYR A 51 6.98 2.97 10.39
CA TYR A 51 5.62 2.46 10.54
C TYR A 51 5.39 1.39 9.49
N THR A 52 4.75 0.30 9.88
CA THR A 52 4.42 -0.79 8.95
C THR A 52 2.91 -1.01 8.95
N ALA A 53 2.33 -1.24 7.79
CA ALA A 53 0.94 -1.66 7.64
C ALA A 53 0.85 -2.97 6.87
N TRP A 54 -0.13 -3.80 7.24
CA TRP A 54 -0.43 -5.05 6.56
C TRP A 54 -1.90 -5.11 6.19
N ASP A 55 -2.15 -5.38 4.91
CA ASP A 55 -3.41 -5.88 4.39
C ASP A 55 -3.30 -7.39 4.20
N LEU A 56 -4.21 -8.14 4.82
CA LEU A 56 -4.11 -9.59 4.91
C LEU A 56 -5.14 -10.27 4.03
N ALA A 57 -4.67 -11.12 3.12
CA ALA A 57 -5.50 -12.02 2.34
C ALA A 57 -5.10 -13.47 2.61
N ILE A 58 -6.03 -14.28 3.11
CA ILE A 58 -5.88 -15.74 3.20
C ILE A 58 -7.15 -16.36 2.63
N GLY A 59 -7.04 -17.12 1.57
CA GLY A 59 -8.21 -17.78 1.04
C GLY A 59 -7.88 -19.02 0.23
N GLN A 60 -8.49 -20.16 0.60
CA GLN A 60 -8.53 -21.34 -0.28
C GLN A 60 -9.57 -21.20 -1.41
N ARG A 61 -10.45 -20.19 -1.35
CA ARG A 61 -11.56 -20.03 -2.30
C ARG A 61 -11.33 -18.93 -3.35
N ASP A 62 -10.64 -17.86 -3.00
CA ASP A 62 -10.28 -16.80 -3.96
C ASP A 62 -8.75 -16.84 -4.16
N ARG A 63 -8.34 -17.60 -5.19
CA ARG A 63 -6.92 -17.84 -5.54
C ARG A 63 -6.18 -16.58 -6.01
N ASN A 64 -6.78 -15.41 -5.91
CA ASN A 64 -6.26 -14.18 -6.52
C ASN A 64 -5.80 -13.10 -5.53
N ASP A 65 -6.16 -13.17 -4.24
CA ASP A 65 -5.85 -12.11 -3.31
C ASP A 65 -4.43 -12.26 -2.72
N TYR A 66 -3.73 -11.13 -2.65
CA TYR A 66 -2.37 -11.05 -2.10
C TYR A 66 -2.42 -10.41 -0.72
N SER A 67 -1.60 -10.93 0.21
CA SER A 67 -1.26 -10.15 1.38
C SER A 67 -0.15 -9.17 1.02
N VAL A 68 -0.30 -7.93 1.49
CA VAL A 68 0.66 -6.86 1.27
C VAL A 68 1.13 -6.32 2.61
N GLY A 69 2.44 -6.18 2.76
CA GLY A 69 3.07 -5.47 3.87
C GLY A 69 3.88 -4.31 3.32
N MET A 70 3.69 -3.12 3.86
CA MET A 70 4.43 -1.93 3.48
C MET A 70 5.02 -1.26 4.71
N THR A 71 6.30 -0.88 4.62
CA THR A 71 6.97 -0.07 5.63
C THR A 71 7.31 1.30 5.08
N VAL A 72 6.95 2.32 5.83
CA VAL A 72 7.30 3.71 5.55
C VAL A 72 8.18 4.27 6.65
N GLY A 73 9.14 5.10 6.25
CA GLY A 73 9.95 5.91 7.14
C GLY A 73 9.55 7.37 7.05
N ILE A 74 9.42 8.05 8.19
CA ILE A 74 9.08 9.48 8.26
C ILE A 74 10.28 10.23 8.83
N ASP A 75 10.78 11.24 8.10
CA ASP A 75 11.87 12.10 8.55
C ASP A 75 11.40 13.24 9.47
N GLU A 76 12.32 14.08 9.91
CA GLU A 76 12.03 15.25 10.76
C GLU A 76 11.24 16.36 10.05
N TYR A 77 11.22 16.35 8.71
CA TYR A 77 10.47 17.30 7.89
C TYR A 77 9.09 16.80 7.48
N ASP A 78 8.66 15.65 8.02
CA ASP A 78 7.39 14.97 7.69
C ASP A 78 7.33 14.46 6.24
N ASN A 79 8.49 14.20 5.61
CA ASN A 79 8.54 13.47 4.36
C ASN A 79 8.38 11.97 4.63
N MET A 80 7.63 11.29 3.76
CA MET A 80 7.34 9.87 3.84
C MET A 80 8.12 9.13 2.75
N PHE A 81 8.91 8.16 3.14
CA PHE A 81 9.67 7.30 2.25
C PHE A 81 9.11 5.88 2.32
N VAL A 82 8.66 5.33 1.21
CA VAL A 82 8.30 3.91 1.13
C VAL A 82 9.60 3.13 1.07
N VAL A 83 10.01 2.56 2.20
CA VAL A 83 11.32 1.92 2.32
C VAL A 83 11.30 0.44 1.99
N ASP A 84 10.16 -0.21 2.16
CA ASP A 84 10.02 -1.63 1.81
C ASP A 84 8.55 -2.00 1.54
N LEU A 85 8.37 -2.97 0.65
CA LEU A 85 7.09 -3.53 0.29
C LEU A 85 7.24 -5.01 -0.04
N VAL A 86 6.40 -5.82 0.57
CA VAL A 86 6.27 -7.23 0.23
C VAL A 86 4.84 -7.53 -0.18
N ARG A 87 4.69 -8.30 -1.23
CA ARG A 87 3.41 -8.79 -1.73
C ARG A 87 3.52 -10.25 -2.05
N GLY A 88 2.62 -11.05 -1.53
CA GLY A 88 2.66 -12.49 -1.75
C GLY A 88 1.39 -13.20 -1.33
N ARG A 89 1.31 -14.46 -1.72
CA ARG A 89 0.29 -15.39 -1.24
C ARG A 89 0.92 -16.28 -0.21
N TYR A 90 0.43 -16.20 1.01
CA TYR A 90 0.99 -16.89 2.16
C TYR A 90 -0.08 -17.73 2.82
N ASP A 91 0.30 -18.87 3.34
CA ASP A 91 -0.52 -19.52 4.35
C ASP A 91 -0.42 -18.77 5.70
N GLY A 92 -1.25 -19.18 6.68
CA GLY A 92 -1.30 -18.46 7.96
C GLY A 92 0.01 -18.49 8.73
N PHE A 93 0.81 -19.55 8.60
CA PHE A 93 2.11 -19.67 9.26
C PHE A 93 3.16 -18.80 8.56
N GLU A 94 3.24 -18.91 7.26
CA GLU A 94 4.14 -18.10 6.43
C GLU A 94 3.86 -16.60 6.61
N LEU A 95 2.58 -16.20 6.67
CA LEU A 95 2.19 -14.81 6.87
C LEU A 95 2.68 -14.26 8.21
N VAL A 96 2.52 -15.03 9.30
CA VAL A 96 3.03 -14.60 10.61
C VAL A 96 4.55 -14.46 10.59
N GLU A 97 5.28 -15.42 9.99
CA GLU A 97 6.73 -15.31 9.89
C GLU A 97 7.14 -14.07 9.06
N LYS A 98 6.45 -13.78 7.96
CA LYS A 98 6.70 -12.57 7.14
C LYS A 98 6.45 -11.28 7.91
N ILE A 99 5.36 -11.20 8.68
CA ILE A 99 5.07 -10.04 9.53
C ILE A 99 6.20 -9.81 10.54
N LEU A 100 6.68 -10.89 11.16
CA LEU A 100 7.74 -10.80 12.16
C LEU A 100 9.11 -10.50 11.55
N ASP A 101 9.45 -11.07 10.38
CA ASP A 101 10.67 -10.76 9.64
C ASP A 101 10.73 -9.27 9.27
N PHE A 102 9.61 -8.70 8.78
CA PHE A 102 9.48 -7.26 8.50
C PHE A 102 9.66 -6.42 9.76
N TYR A 103 9.06 -6.86 10.88
CA TYR A 103 9.26 -6.19 12.16
C TYR A 103 10.73 -6.22 12.60
N GLU A 104 11.40 -7.35 12.50
CA GLU A 104 12.81 -7.46 12.90
C GLU A 104 13.75 -6.64 12.03
N GLN A 105 13.44 -6.54 10.75
CA GLN A 105 14.21 -5.75 9.79
C GLN A 105 14.09 -4.24 10.05
N TRP A 106 12.86 -3.75 10.21
CA TRP A 106 12.59 -2.30 10.23
C TRP A 106 12.34 -1.73 11.61
N ARG A 107 12.08 -2.56 12.62
CA ARG A 107 11.76 -2.13 13.99
C ARG A 107 10.76 -0.98 14.06
N PRO A 108 9.61 -1.05 13.37
CA PRO A 108 8.63 0.03 13.37
C PRO A 108 8.06 0.29 14.76
N GLY A 109 7.77 1.54 15.05
CA GLY A 109 7.10 1.92 16.30
C GLY A 109 5.68 1.36 16.41
N ILE A 110 5.01 1.17 15.27
CA ILE A 110 3.66 0.59 15.17
C ILE A 110 3.62 -0.35 13.96
N VAL A 111 3.05 -1.54 14.15
CA VAL A 111 2.62 -2.43 13.07
C VAL A 111 1.10 -2.41 13.01
N GLY A 112 0.54 -1.76 12.02
CA GLY A 112 -0.90 -1.75 11.75
C GLY A 112 -1.30 -3.01 10.99
N ILE A 113 -2.35 -3.69 11.44
CA ILE A 113 -2.92 -4.85 10.73
C ILE A 113 -4.41 -4.56 10.53
N GLU A 114 -4.89 -4.70 9.29
CA GLU A 114 -6.31 -4.55 9.02
C GLU A 114 -7.12 -5.58 9.79
N LYS A 115 -8.13 -5.10 10.52
CA LYS A 115 -9.00 -5.97 11.31
C LYS A 115 -9.91 -6.79 10.40
N SER A 116 -9.62 -8.08 10.33
CA SER A 116 -10.32 -9.04 9.47
C SER A 116 -10.52 -10.38 10.18
N HIS A 117 -11.25 -11.29 9.56
CA HIS A 117 -11.34 -12.67 10.03
C HIS A 117 -9.97 -13.37 10.04
N ILE A 118 -9.08 -12.92 9.17
CA ILE A 118 -7.73 -13.47 9.03
C ILE A 118 -6.87 -13.06 10.22
N GLU A 119 -6.90 -11.77 10.57
CA GLU A 119 -6.20 -11.26 11.75
C GLU A 119 -6.64 -12.03 13.00
N MET A 120 -7.94 -12.25 13.18
CA MET A 120 -8.45 -13.06 14.30
C MET A 120 -7.97 -14.52 14.26
N ALA A 121 -7.84 -15.12 13.08
CA ALA A 121 -7.40 -16.50 12.93
C ALA A 121 -5.90 -16.68 13.23
N ILE A 122 -5.05 -15.75 12.81
CA ILE A 122 -3.60 -15.82 13.02
C ILE A 122 -3.15 -15.23 14.36
N GLY A 123 -3.98 -14.41 15.00
CA GLY A 123 -3.64 -13.66 16.21
C GLY A 123 -3.00 -14.47 17.33
N PRO A 124 -3.59 -15.61 17.75
CA PRO A 124 -2.98 -16.45 18.78
C PRO A 124 -1.61 -16.99 18.39
N PHE A 125 -1.43 -17.36 17.11
CA PHE A 125 -0.14 -17.84 16.61
C PHE A 125 0.89 -16.71 16.53
N LEU A 126 0.48 -15.53 16.05
CA LEU A 126 1.33 -14.32 16.03
C LEU A 126 1.84 -14.00 17.45
N GLN A 127 0.97 -13.97 18.44
CA GLN A 127 1.36 -13.71 19.84
C GLN A 127 2.35 -14.75 20.37
N LYS A 128 2.13 -16.05 20.09
CA LYS A 128 3.05 -17.11 20.45
C LYS A 128 4.43 -16.89 19.82
N ARG A 129 4.49 -16.60 18.53
CA ARG A 129 5.75 -16.37 17.80
C ARG A 129 6.48 -15.10 18.27
N VAL A 130 5.75 -14.02 18.59
CA VAL A 130 6.31 -12.81 19.22
C VAL A 130 7.05 -13.16 20.52
N ALA A 131 6.43 -13.99 21.38
CA ALA A 131 7.06 -14.42 22.62
C ALA A 131 8.29 -15.32 22.38
N GLU A 132 8.20 -16.28 21.46
CA GLU A 132 9.31 -17.18 21.10
C GLU A 132 10.51 -16.42 20.51
N ARG A 133 10.26 -15.42 19.64
CA ARG A 133 11.30 -14.55 19.07
C ARG A 133 11.74 -13.42 20.02
N ARG A 134 11.16 -13.33 21.23
CA ARG A 134 11.43 -12.29 22.25
C ARG A 134 11.24 -10.86 21.74
N LEU A 135 10.22 -10.65 20.89
CA LEU A 135 9.90 -9.36 20.31
C LEU A 135 8.93 -8.55 21.18
N HIS A 136 9.24 -8.41 22.48
CA HIS A 136 8.34 -7.82 23.49
C HIS A 136 8.05 -6.33 23.25
N SER A 137 8.86 -5.64 22.46
CA SER A 137 8.64 -4.24 22.06
C SER A 137 7.74 -4.08 20.85
N ALA A 138 7.36 -5.18 20.20
CA ALA A 138 6.49 -5.12 19.03
C ALA A 138 5.07 -4.67 19.43
N TYR A 139 4.61 -3.55 18.86
CA TYR A 139 3.27 -3.05 19.09
C TYR A 139 2.42 -3.23 17.83
N PHE A 140 1.49 -4.17 17.92
CA PHE A 140 0.52 -4.46 16.87
C PHE A 140 -0.78 -3.73 17.15
N LYS A 141 -1.28 -3.00 16.15
CA LYS A 141 -2.49 -2.20 16.24
C LYS A 141 -3.50 -2.64 15.20
N ASP A 142 -4.71 -3.00 15.65
CA ASP A 142 -5.82 -3.27 14.75
C ASP A 142 -6.23 -1.98 14.02
N LEU A 143 -6.14 -2.00 12.70
CA LEU A 143 -6.65 -0.94 11.86
C LEU A 143 -8.12 -1.23 11.54
N LYS A 144 -9.02 -0.40 12.06
CA LYS A 144 -10.44 -0.47 11.73
C LYS A 144 -10.65 0.19 10.38
N VAL A 145 -10.69 -0.58 9.34
CA VAL A 145 -11.08 -0.12 8.02
C VAL A 145 -12.61 -0.06 7.98
N GLY A 146 -13.16 1.16 8.04
CA GLY A 146 -14.59 1.35 7.90
C GLY A 146 -15.04 1.13 6.45
N ARG A 147 -16.35 0.98 6.23
CA ARG A 147 -16.98 0.91 4.89
C ARG A 147 -16.88 2.26 4.12
N ARG A 148 -15.89 3.06 4.38
CA ARG A 148 -15.66 4.29 3.63
C ARG A 148 -15.12 3.92 2.26
N ASP A 149 -15.55 4.68 1.29
CA ASP A 149 -15.04 4.63 -0.06
C ASP A 149 -13.49 4.63 -0.06
N LYS A 150 -12.88 3.79 -0.85
CA LYS A 150 -11.42 3.69 -1.04
C LYS A 150 -10.80 5.06 -1.34
N GLU A 151 -11.45 5.85 -2.19
CA GLU A 151 -11.01 7.21 -2.51
C GLU A 151 -10.95 8.12 -1.27
N ALA A 152 -11.92 7.97 -0.34
CA ALA A 152 -11.92 8.78 0.89
C ALA A 152 -10.76 8.43 1.82
N ARG A 153 -10.29 7.17 1.81
CA ARG A 153 -9.10 6.75 2.56
C ARG A 153 -7.81 7.26 1.90
N ALA A 154 -7.75 7.14 0.58
CA ALA A 154 -6.59 7.55 -0.20
C ALA A 154 -6.35 9.09 -0.23
N ARG A 155 -7.37 9.91 0.13
CA ARG A 155 -7.24 11.38 0.11
C ARG A 155 -6.11 11.93 0.95
N ALA A 156 -5.84 11.31 2.09
CA ALA A 156 -4.76 11.78 2.98
C ALA A 156 -3.39 11.59 2.32
N ILE A 157 -3.18 10.46 1.68
CA ILE A 157 -1.93 10.16 0.96
C ILE A 157 -1.83 10.99 -0.32
N GLN A 158 -2.94 11.16 -1.05
CA GLN A 158 -3.00 12.03 -2.23
C GLN A 158 -2.56 13.45 -1.90
N GLY A 159 -3.07 14.02 -0.80
CA GLY A 159 -2.68 15.36 -0.37
C GLY A 159 -1.19 15.49 -0.04
N ARG A 160 -0.57 14.45 0.55
CA ARG A 160 0.87 14.41 0.78
C ARG A 160 1.66 14.29 -0.54
N MET A 161 1.19 13.47 -1.47
CA MET A 161 1.82 13.30 -2.78
C MET A 161 1.76 14.59 -3.60
N GLN A 162 0.61 15.31 -3.58
CA GLN A 162 0.47 16.62 -4.22
C GLN A 162 1.45 17.68 -3.66
N GLN A 163 1.82 17.55 -2.39
CA GLN A 163 2.82 18.40 -1.75
C GLN A 163 4.26 17.95 -1.99
N GLY A 164 4.48 16.88 -2.77
CA GLY A 164 5.81 16.31 -3.02
C GLY A 164 6.46 15.69 -1.78
N ARG A 165 5.65 15.18 -0.81
CA ARG A 165 6.14 14.66 0.46
C ARG A 165 6.07 13.14 0.59
N VAL A 166 5.83 12.44 -0.51
CA VAL A 166 5.84 10.97 -0.55
C VAL A 166 6.83 10.52 -1.62
N PHE A 167 7.77 9.71 -1.21
CA PHE A 167 8.89 9.25 -2.03
C PHE A 167 8.87 7.73 -2.15
N VAL A 168 9.12 7.23 -3.35
CA VAL A 168 9.32 5.80 -3.64
C VAL A 168 10.75 5.58 -4.10
N PRO A 169 11.38 4.42 -3.82
CA PRO A 169 12.75 4.17 -4.26
C PRO A 169 12.82 4.02 -5.78
N GLU A 170 13.91 4.48 -6.41
CA GLU A 170 14.07 4.42 -7.87
C GLU A 170 14.15 2.98 -8.39
N ASP A 171 14.92 2.12 -7.72
CA ASP A 171 15.38 0.82 -8.24
C ASP A 171 14.86 -0.41 -7.48
N ALA A 172 13.87 -0.27 -6.59
CA ALA A 172 13.32 -1.45 -5.93
C ALA A 172 12.49 -2.30 -6.91
N ALA A 173 12.61 -3.63 -6.81
CA ALA A 173 11.93 -4.56 -7.72
C ALA A 173 10.40 -4.41 -7.78
N TRP A 174 9.80 -3.85 -6.71
CA TRP A 174 8.37 -3.64 -6.57
C TRP A 174 7.92 -2.21 -6.96
N THR A 175 8.84 -1.25 -7.14
CA THR A 175 8.51 0.16 -7.40
C THR A 175 7.63 0.33 -8.63
N SER A 176 7.98 -0.31 -9.74
CA SER A 176 7.21 -0.21 -10.99
C SER A 176 5.77 -0.72 -10.84
N THR A 177 5.58 -1.78 -10.04
CA THR A 177 4.26 -2.36 -9.78
C THR A 177 3.43 -1.43 -8.90
N LEU A 178 4.01 -0.89 -7.82
CA LEU A 178 3.34 0.08 -6.95
C LEU A 178 2.91 1.33 -7.73
N VAL A 179 3.81 1.90 -8.54
CA VAL A 179 3.51 3.07 -9.37
C VAL A 179 2.39 2.77 -10.35
N ALA A 180 2.41 1.60 -11.00
CA ALA A 180 1.36 1.20 -11.93
C ALA A 180 -0.02 1.04 -11.24
N GLU A 181 -0.06 0.54 -10.00
CA GLU A 181 -1.30 0.44 -9.22
C GLU A 181 -1.80 1.83 -8.79
N LEU A 182 -0.92 2.73 -8.33
CA LEU A 182 -1.27 4.12 -8.01
C LEU A 182 -1.90 4.82 -9.21
N LEU A 183 -1.28 4.74 -10.39
CA LEU A 183 -1.78 5.42 -11.61
C LEU A 183 -3.12 4.85 -12.09
N ARG A 184 -3.44 3.59 -11.79
CA ARG A 184 -4.71 2.95 -12.14
C ARG A 184 -5.81 3.13 -11.09
N PHE A 185 -5.46 3.59 -9.90
CA PHE A 185 -6.43 3.79 -8.82
C PHE A 185 -7.49 4.85 -9.20
N PRO A 186 -8.79 4.67 -8.89
CA PRO A 186 -9.41 3.57 -8.15
C PRO A 186 -9.91 2.42 -9.03
N ASN A 187 -9.60 2.37 -10.31
CA ASN A 187 -10.20 1.44 -11.29
C ASN A 187 -9.31 0.22 -11.59
N GLY A 188 -8.23 0.02 -10.86
CA GLY A 188 -7.32 -1.13 -11.03
C GLY A 188 -8.01 -2.45 -10.69
N VAL A 189 -7.64 -3.53 -11.41
CA VAL A 189 -8.07 -4.91 -11.09
C VAL A 189 -7.42 -5.39 -9.79
N HIS A 190 -6.24 -4.86 -9.48
CA HIS A 190 -5.49 -5.08 -8.25
C HIS A 190 -5.08 -3.71 -7.72
N ASP A 191 -5.53 -3.36 -6.54
CA ASP A 191 -5.24 -2.10 -5.84
C ASP A 191 -4.80 -2.35 -4.38
N ASP A 192 -4.39 -3.60 -4.10
CA ASP A 192 -4.02 -4.07 -2.76
C ASP A 192 -2.86 -3.29 -2.13
N GLN A 193 -1.99 -2.66 -2.96
CA GLN A 193 -0.86 -1.85 -2.48
C GLN A 193 -1.25 -0.39 -2.20
N VAL A 194 -2.42 0.04 -2.64
CA VAL A 194 -2.93 1.41 -2.46
C VAL A 194 -3.86 1.52 -1.26
N ASP A 195 -4.49 0.42 -0.87
CA ASP A 195 -5.35 0.31 0.32
C ASP A 195 -4.52 0.29 1.59
#